data_ff185a9f29ba52eafc7ce44769d461d2
#
_entry.id   ff185a9f29ba52eafc7ce44769d461d2
#
_cell.length_a   1.000
_cell.length_b   1.000
_cell.length_c   1.000
_cell.angle_alpha   90.00
_cell.angle_beta   90.00
_cell.angle_gamma   90.00
#
_symmetry.space_group_name_H-M   'P 1'
#
loop_
_entity.id
_entity.type
_entity.pdbx_description
1 polymer ?
#
loop_
_entity_poly.entity_id
_entity_poly.type
_entity_poly.pdbx_seq_one_letter_code
_entity_poly.pdbx_strand_id
1 'polypeptide(L)'
;MVWNLHPELSYLSEPGFGGIFKMGRIVQAVVRIRPRGKKASPEKQIPQNTGSEEKSCESLNPKNPGSDSNHGSQFLYICTMSKLWQKTTNVNELVENFTVGRDREFDEQMAAFDVLGSLAHTRMLQSVGLMDDADLELVQRELKNIYGDIAKGGFKIDEHVEDVHSQVELLLTQRIGDAGKKIHSGRSRNDQVLVDLKLFFRHQLQEVVESTETLFRQLIELSEKHKDVLLPGYTHLQVAMPSSFGLWFGAYAESLADDLELVLAAYRITNKNPLGSAAGYGSSFPLNRTLTTQLLGFDSLNYNVVYAQMGRGKTERVIAQAISSIAATLAKMAMDQALYLSQNFAFVSYPDALTTGSSIMPHKKNPDVWEIMRGKCNRLQALPTDVAMMTTNLPSGYHRELQLLKELLFPAFADLKHCLQMATFMLQNITVKTDILDDAKYAYLFSVEEVNRLTLSGTPFRDAYKQVGLAIEAGDFNPDKTVNHTHEGSIGNLGNEQIAAAFDKLISNFDFGKVERAIKGLVE
;
A
#
# COMPACT_ATOMS: atom_id res chain seq x y z
N MET A 1 9.91 -23.14 34.89
CA MET A 1 11.14 -23.94 34.67
C MET A 1 12.21 -22.99 34.17
N VAL A 2 13.18 -22.73 35.03
CA VAL A 2 14.29 -21.82 34.83
C VAL A 2 15.42 -22.61 34.15
N TRP A 3 15.98 -22.10 33.05
CA TRP A 3 17.23 -22.62 32.51
C TRP A 3 18.30 -21.57 32.68
N ASN A 4 19.24 -21.86 33.62
CA ASN A 4 20.53 -21.19 33.73
C ASN A 4 21.46 -21.67 32.62
N LEU A 5 22.10 -20.75 31.92
CA LEU A 5 23.31 -20.99 31.15
C LEU A 5 24.41 -20.06 31.68
N HIS A 6 25.44 -20.66 32.19
CA HIS A 6 26.67 -20.02 32.65
C HIS A 6 27.53 -19.55 31.45
N PRO A 7 28.30 -18.47 31.63
CA PRO A 7 29.21 -17.97 30.60
C PRO A 7 30.64 -18.39 30.94
N GLU A 8 31.36 -18.87 29.92
CA GLU A 8 32.82 -18.80 29.88
C GLU A 8 33.31 -18.91 28.45
N LEU A 9 33.90 -17.83 27.94
CA LEU A 9 34.99 -17.85 26.98
C LEU A 9 35.72 -16.51 27.01
N SER A 10 36.90 -16.56 27.63
CA SER A 10 37.89 -15.47 27.72
C SER A 10 38.68 -15.32 26.43
N TYR A 11 38.92 -14.08 26.07
CA TYR A 11 40.04 -13.42 25.35
C TYR A 11 41.18 -14.32 24.79
N LEU A 12 41.48 -14.05 23.51
CA LEU A 12 42.88 -13.86 23.04
C LEU A 12 42.93 -12.95 21.83
N SER A 13 43.82 -11.97 21.89
CA SER A 13 44.10 -10.87 20.97
C SER A 13 45.07 -11.28 19.84
N GLU A 14 44.82 -10.83 18.63
CA GLU A 14 45.62 -10.26 17.53
C GLU A 14 47.11 -10.67 17.32
N PRO A 15 47.75 -10.31 16.16
CA PRO A 15 47.28 -10.08 14.77
C PRO A 15 48.18 -10.79 13.70
N GLY A 16 47.80 -10.70 12.40
CA GLY A 16 48.79 -10.80 11.33
C GLY A 16 48.42 -11.51 10.02
N PHE A 17 48.21 -10.73 8.97
CA PHE A 17 48.58 -10.97 7.55
C PHE A 17 48.19 -12.25 6.78
N GLY A 18 47.42 -12.06 5.73
CA GLY A 18 47.80 -12.54 4.38
C GLY A 18 47.24 -13.87 3.90
N GLY A 19 46.38 -13.81 2.90
CA GLY A 19 46.54 -14.72 1.78
C GLY A 19 45.53 -15.86 1.57
N ILE A 20 44.67 -15.70 0.56
CA ILE A 20 44.31 -16.70 -0.46
C ILE A 20 43.41 -17.90 -0.11
N PHE A 21 42.19 -17.82 -0.67
CA PHE A 21 41.29 -18.88 -1.15
C PHE A 21 41.62 -20.35 -0.94
N LYS A 22 40.68 -21.09 -0.34
CA LYS A 22 40.17 -22.36 -0.89
C LYS A 22 38.78 -22.72 -0.37
N MET A 23 37.86 -23.03 -1.30
CA MET A 23 36.58 -23.69 -1.07
C MET A 23 36.73 -25.02 -0.35
N GLY A 24 35.88 -25.31 0.64
CA GLY A 24 35.82 -26.61 1.28
C GLY A 24 34.50 -26.89 1.98
N ARG A 25 33.64 -27.64 1.31
CA ARG A 25 32.65 -28.61 1.77
C ARG A 25 31.80 -28.30 3.02
N ILE A 26 30.54 -27.99 2.80
CA ILE A 26 29.47 -28.07 3.81
C ILE A 26 29.17 -29.55 4.06
N VAL A 27 29.31 -29.99 5.31
CA VAL A 27 28.89 -31.30 5.78
C VAL A 27 27.41 -31.24 6.14
N GLN A 28 26.60 -32.03 5.46
CA GLN A 28 25.21 -32.27 5.82
C GLN A 28 25.14 -33.14 7.09
N ALA A 29 24.60 -32.57 8.16
CA ALA A 29 24.20 -33.35 9.33
C ALA A 29 22.76 -33.84 9.13
N VAL A 30 22.62 -35.13 8.81
CA VAL A 30 21.34 -35.84 8.78
C VAL A 30 20.97 -36.28 10.19
N VAL A 31 19.99 -35.62 10.80
CA VAL A 31 19.43 -36.09 12.07
C VAL A 31 18.40 -37.18 11.78
N ARG A 32 18.71 -38.43 12.07
CA ARG A 32 17.80 -39.57 12.05
C ARG A 32 16.94 -39.55 13.34
N ILE A 33 15.67 -39.26 13.24
CA ILE A 33 14.68 -39.49 14.30
C ILE A 33 14.16 -40.92 14.15
N ARG A 34 14.38 -41.77 15.15
CA ARG A 34 13.74 -43.08 15.23
C ARG A 34 12.34 -42.95 15.83
N PRO A 35 11.31 -43.61 15.31
CA PRO A 35 9.97 -43.62 15.90
C PRO A 35 9.92 -44.59 17.09
N ARG A 36 9.43 -44.13 18.24
CA ARG A 36 9.03 -44.97 19.37
C ARG A 36 7.63 -45.52 19.17
N GLY A 37 7.51 -46.79 19.52
CA GLY A 37 6.38 -47.67 19.27
C GLY A 37 5.00 -47.25 19.81
N LYS A 38 4.03 -47.68 19.09
CA LYS A 38 2.59 -47.65 19.38
C LYS A 38 2.23 -48.50 20.58
N LYS A 39 1.45 -47.95 21.52
CA LYS A 39 0.52 -48.74 22.37
C LYS A 39 -0.89 -48.53 21.86
N ALA A 40 -1.55 -49.63 21.55
CA ALA A 40 -2.93 -49.72 21.14
C ALA A 40 -3.88 -49.41 22.29
N SER A 41 -5.01 -48.75 22.00
CA SER A 41 -6.23 -48.76 22.81
C SER A 41 -7.46 -48.53 21.88
N PRO A 42 -8.67 -48.91 22.26
CA PRO A 42 -9.50 -49.75 21.44
C PRO A 42 -10.54 -49.02 20.58
N GLU A 43 -10.97 -49.71 19.55
CA GLU A 43 -12.05 -49.36 18.63
C GLU A 43 -13.36 -49.01 19.35
N LYS A 44 -13.91 -47.84 18.99
CA LYS A 44 -15.35 -47.58 19.17
C LYS A 44 -16.02 -47.72 17.79
N GLN A 45 -16.85 -48.71 17.69
CA GLN A 45 -17.78 -48.96 16.60
C GLN A 45 -18.73 -47.77 16.41
N ILE A 46 -18.80 -47.27 15.19
CA ILE A 46 -19.85 -46.37 14.73
C ILE A 46 -20.95 -47.20 14.08
N PRO A 47 -22.23 -47.03 14.41
CA PRO A 47 -23.31 -47.79 13.81
C PRO A 47 -23.53 -47.33 12.37
N GLN A 48 -23.58 -48.30 11.47
CA GLN A 48 -24.11 -48.15 10.12
C GLN A 48 -25.62 -47.93 10.20
N ASN A 49 -26.09 -46.82 9.65
CA ASN A 49 -27.51 -46.64 9.40
C ASN A 49 -27.72 -46.72 7.88
N THR A 50 -28.27 -47.84 7.45
CA THR A 50 -28.79 -48.10 6.13
C THR A 50 -30.16 -47.47 5.98
N GLY A 51 -30.37 -46.66 4.99
CA GLY A 51 -31.67 -46.12 4.64
C GLY A 51 -31.62 -45.44 3.29
N SER A 52 -31.70 -46.25 2.24
CA SER A 52 -31.88 -45.86 0.87
C SER A 52 -33.28 -45.29 0.63
N GLU A 53 -33.41 -44.11 0.08
CA GLU A 53 -34.55 -43.74 -0.75
C GLU A 53 -34.02 -43.14 -2.05
N GLU A 54 -33.86 -44.03 -3.03
CA GLU A 54 -33.85 -43.70 -4.45
C GLU A 54 -35.25 -43.25 -4.85
N LYS A 55 -35.41 -41.97 -5.15
CA LYS A 55 -36.53 -41.50 -5.98
C LYS A 55 -36.08 -41.45 -7.42
N SER A 56 -36.44 -42.53 -8.14
CA SER A 56 -36.40 -42.63 -9.59
C SER A 56 -37.26 -41.54 -10.23
N CYS A 57 -36.65 -40.72 -11.09
CA CYS A 57 -37.40 -39.91 -12.04
C CYS A 57 -37.81 -40.82 -13.21
N GLU A 58 -39.07 -41.15 -13.26
CA GLU A 58 -39.70 -41.84 -14.40
C GLU A 58 -39.63 -40.97 -15.67
N SER A 59 -39.15 -41.61 -16.74
CA SER A 59 -39.20 -41.10 -18.10
C SER A 59 -40.64 -41.02 -18.60
N LEU A 60 -41.17 -39.84 -18.75
CA LEU A 60 -42.40 -39.60 -19.52
C LEU A 60 -42.03 -39.31 -20.96
N ASN A 61 -42.33 -40.28 -21.80
CA ASN A 61 -42.26 -40.22 -23.24
C ASN A 61 -43.59 -39.64 -23.77
N PRO A 62 -43.68 -38.48 -24.40
CA PRO A 62 -44.90 -38.03 -25.05
C PRO A 62 -44.89 -38.45 -26.53
N LYS A 63 -45.90 -39.17 -26.91
CA LYS A 63 -46.32 -39.40 -28.29
C LYS A 63 -46.69 -38.08 -28.96
N ASN A 64 -46.13 -37.86 -30.15
CA ASN A 64 -46.57 -36.79 -31.08
C ASN A 64 -48.03 -37.01 -31.53
N PRO A 65 -48.80 -35.93 -31.83
CA PRO A 65 -48.59 -35.21 -33.07
C PRO A 65 -48.97 -33.72 -33.07
N GLY A 66 -48.36 -32.96 -33.95
CA GLY A 66 -48.99 -31.83 -34.65
C GLY A 66 -48.50 -30.43 -34.33
N SER A 67 -47.75 -29.90 -35.25
CA SER A 67 -47.67 -28.49 -35.75
C SER A 67 -47.60 -27.29 -34.79
N ASP A 68 -46.59 -26.49 -35.10
CA ASP A 68 -46.46 -25.05 -34.95
C ASP A 68 -45.87 -24.44 -33.70
N SER A 69 -44.80 -23.75 -34.04
CA SER A 69 -44.16 -22.59 -33.37
C SER A 69 -42.80 -22.85 -32.70
N ASN A 70 -41.84 -22.69 -33.53
CA ASN A 70 -40.40 -22.58 -33.28
C ASN A 70 -40.07 -21.20 -32.67
N HIS A 71 -40.26 -20.96 -31.37
CA HIS A 71 -39.77 -19.75 -30.71
C HIS A 71 -39.45 -19.92 -29.21
N GLY A 72 -39.44 -21.15 -28.66
CA GLY A 72 -39.26 -21.39 -27.22
C GLY A 72 -37.92 -21.94 -26.77
N SER A 73 -37.04 -22.40 -27.68
CA SER A 73 -35.83 -23.16 -27.29
C SER A 73 -34.52 -22.37 -27.27
N GLN A 74 -34.51 -21.13 -27.75
CA GLN A 74 -33.29 -20.31 -27.71
C GLN A 74 -33.11 -19.51 -26.38
N PHE A 75 -34.18 -19.27 -25.65
CA PHE A 75 -34.11 -18.52 -24.38
C PHE A 75 -33.63 -19.36 -23.18
N LEU A 76 -33.76 -20.69 -23.24
CA LEU A 76 -33.33 -21.58 -22.13
C LEU A 76 -31.81 -21.87 -22.12
N TYR A 77 -31.10 -21.64 -23.22
CA TYR A 77 -29.65 -21.90 -23.32
C TYR A 77 -28.77 -20.79 -22.77
N ILE A 78 -29.30 -19.61 -22.59
CA ILE A 78 -28.52 -18.42 -22.12
C ILE A 78 -28.41 -18.41 -20.59
N CYS A 79 -29.27 -19.11 -19.86
CA CYS A 79 -29.32 -19.04 -18.40
C CYS A 79 -28.37 -20.02 -17.66
N THR A 80 -27.60 -20.85 -18.36
CA THR A 80 -26.77 -21.89 -17.69
C THR A 80 -25.26 -21.75 -17.88
N MET A 81 -24.75 -20.79 -18.63
CA MET A 81 -23.29 -20.57 -18.75
C MET A 81 -22.85 -19.40 -17.88
N SER A 82 -22.54 -19.66 -16.63
CA SER A 82 -22.07 -18.64 -15.67
C SER A 82 -20.57 -18.32 -15.78
N LYS A 83 -19.80 -19.08 -16.57
CA LYS A 83 -18.35 -18.91 -16.73
C LYS A 83 -17.96 -18.95 -18.21
N LEU A 84 -17.17 -17.98 -18.66
CA LEU A 84 -16.73 -17.84 -20.06
C LEU A 84 -16.01 -19.08 -20.62
N TRP A 85 -15.34 -19.85 -19.77
CA TRP A 85 -14.59 -21.06 -20.14
C TRP A 85 -15.38 -22.38 -19.95
N GLN A 86 -16.57 -22.32 -19.34
CA GLN A 86 -17.37 -23.52 -19.04
C GLN A 86 -17.95 -24.14 -20.32
N LYS A 87 -17.69 -25.42 -20.53
CA LYS A 87 -18.26 -26.18 -21.65
C LYS A 87 -19.44 -27.04 -21.18
N THR A 88 -19.15 -28.22 -20.68
CA THR A 88 -20.18 -29.22 -20.32
C THR A 88 -20.09 -29.71 -18.87
N THR A 89 -19.00 -29.40 -18.17
CA THR A 89 -18.74 -29.91 -16.82
C THR A 89 -18.89 -28.79 -15.80
N ASN A 90 -19.69 -29.00 -14.76
CA ASN A 90 -19.77 -28.10 -13.62
C ASN A 90 -18.55 -28.28 -12.72
N VAL A 91 -17.98 -27.18 -12.26
CA VAL A 91 -16.91 -27.21 -11.24
C VAL A 91 -17.55 -27.58 -9.90
N ASN A 92 -16.85 -28.36 -9.11
CA ASN A 92 -17.28 -28.67 -7.76
C ASN A 92 -17.31 -27.38 -6.91
N GLU A 93 -18.41 -27.15 -6.20
CA GLU A 93 -18.65 -25.93 -5.42
C GLU A 93 -17.54 -25.67 -4.39
N LEU A 94 -17.03 -26.71 -3.71
CA LEU A 94 -15.92 -26.56 -2.75
C LEU A 94 -14.65 -26.07 -3.42
N VAL A 95 -14.35 -26.56 -4.63
CA VAL A 95 -13.19 -26.11 -5.42
C VAL A 95 -13.38 -24.66 -5.88
N GLU A 96 -14.60 -24.32 -6.31
CA GLU A 96 -14.92 -22.94 -6.73
C GLU A 96 -14.77 -21.96 -5.57
N ASN A 97 -15.38 -22.24 -4.44
CA ASN A 97 -15.31 -21.40 -3.24
C ASN A 97 -13.87 -21.21 -2.77
N PHE A 98 -13.04 -22.26 -2.84
CA PHE A 98 -11.62 -22.15 -2.49
C PHE A 98 -10.81 -21.32 -3.48
N THR A 99 -11.07 -21.46 -4.78
CA THR A 99 -10.27 -20.78 -5.82
C THR A 99 -10.71 -19.36 -6.11
N VAL A 100 -11.96 -19.01 -5.88
CA VAL A 100 -12.47 -17.63 -5.98
C VAL A 100 -12.17 -16.87 -4.69
N GLY A 101 -12.42 -17.47 -3.52
CA GLY A 101 -12.17 -16.83 -2.22
C GLY A 101 -12.84 -15.46 -2.12
N ARG A 102 -12.05 -14.47 -1.74
CA ARG A 102 -12.50 -13.07 -1.62
C ARG A 102 -12.28 -12.23 -2.88
N ASP A 103 -11.92 -12.86 -3.99
CA ASP A 103 -11.48 -12.13 -5.19
C ASP A 103 -12.58 -11.20 -5.74
N ARG A 104 -13.86 -11.60 -5.67
CA ARG A 104 -15.01 -10.79 -6.09
C ARG A 104 -15.10 -9.45 -5.31
N GLU A 105 -14.85 -9.47 -3.99
CA GLU A 105 -14.90 -8.25 -3.14
C GLU A 105 -13.88 -7.19 -3.61
N PHE A 106 -12.71 -7.64 -4.04
CA PHE A 106 -11.65 -6.76 -4.54
C PHE A 106 -11.88 -6.40 -6.01
N ASP A 107 -12.43 -7.30 -6.80
CA ASP A 107 -12.78 -7.04 -8.19
C ASP A 107 -13.85 -5.96 -8.33
N GLU A 108 -14.84 -5.90 -7.43
CA GLU A 108 -15.82 -4.80 -7.40
C GLU A 108 -15.13 -3.43 -7.26
N GLN A 109 -14.02 -3.33 -6.53
CA GLN A 109 -13.25 -2.09 -6.41
C GLN A 109 -12.50 -1.73 -7.70
N MET A 110 -12.28 -2.69 -8.59
CA MET A 110 -11.62 -2.48 -9.89
C MET A 110 -12.62 -2.27 -11.04
N ALA A 111 -13.92 -2.41 -10.81
CA ALA A 111 -14.93 -2.43 -11.88
C ALA A 111 -14.86 -1.20 -12.81
N ALA A 112 -14.66 0.00 -12.26
CA ALA A 112 -14.49 1.21 -13.07
C ALA A 112 -13.27 1.13 -14.00
N PHE A 113 -12.18 0.50 -13.55
CA PHE A 113 -10.93 0.38 -14.31
C PHE A 113 -11.04 -0.69 -15.40
N ASP A 114 -11.76 -1.79 -15.16
CA ASP A 114 -12.09 -2.77 -16.21
C ASP A 114 -12.89 -2.13 -17.35
N VAL A 115 -13.89 -1.31 -17.00
CA VAL A 115 -14.68 -0.57 -18.01
C VAL A 115 -13.81 0.40 -18.80
N LEU A 116 -12.88 1.13 -18.15
CA LEU A 116 -11.93 2.03 -18.83
C LEU A 116 -11.01 1.26 -19.77
N GLY A 117 -10.45 0.12 -19.33
CA GLY A 117 -9.66 -0.78 -20.16
C GLY A 117 -10.44 -1.28 -21.39
N SER A 118 -11.73 -1.62 -21.18
CA SER A 118 -12.64 -2.09 -22.22
C SER A 118 -13.03 -0.99 -23.22
N LEU A 119 -13.24 0.26 -22.78
CA LEU A 119 -13.47 1.42 -23.64
C LEU A 119 -12.28 1.66 -24.58
N ALA A 120 -11.05 1.64 -24.05
CA ALA A 120 -9.86 1.81 -24.86
C ALA A 120 -9.63 0.63 -25.81
N HIS A 121 -9.88 -0.59 -25.34
CA HIS A 121 -9.70 -1.81 -26.14
C HIS A 121 -10.65 -1.86 -27.33
N THR A 122 -11.93 -1.56 -27.16
CA THR A 122 -12.92 -1.61 -28.24
C THR A 122 -12.68 -0.53 -29.31
N ARG A 123 -12.23 0.68 -28.94
CA ARG A 123 -11.71 1.67 -29.90
C ARG A 123 -10.51 1.14 -30.71
N MET A 124 -9.63 0.40 -30.06
CA MET A 124 -8.50 -0.24 -30.73
C MET A 124 -8.99 -1.36 -31.67
N LEU A 125 -9.95 -2.20 -31.26
CA LEU A 125 -10.51 -3.25 -32.14
C LEU A 125 -11.09 -2.66 -33.43
N GLN A 126 -11.83 -1.57 -33.33
CA GLN A 126 -12.35 -0.85 -34.50
C GLN A 126 -11.21 -0.34 -35.39
N SER A 127 -10.18 0.29 -34.82
CA SER A 127 -9.05 0.83 -35.58
C SER A 127 -8.24 -0.21 -36.37
N VAL A 128 -8.36 -1.50 -36.03
CA VAL A 128 -7.70 -2.62 -36.71
C VAL A 128 -8.68 -3.52 -37.48
N GLY A 129 -9.95 -3.11 -37.61
CA GLY A 129 -10.97 -3.80 -38.39
C GLY A 129 -11.58 -5.06 -37.75
N LEU A 130 -11.42 -5.23 -36.43
CA LEU A 130 -12.01 -6.33 -35.67
C LEU A 130 -13.39 -6.00 -35.08
N MET A 131 -13.82 -4.76 -35.18
CA MET A 131 -15.17 -4.26 -34.79
C MET A 131 -15.57 -3.20 -35.80
N ASP A 132 -16.80 -3.21 -36.26
CA ASP A 132 -17.33 -2.16 -37.14
C ASP A 132 -17.82 -0.95 -36.33
N ASP A 133 -18.11 0.16 -37.04
CA ASP A 133 -18.50 1.43 -36.40
C ASP A 133 -19.83 1.32 -35.63
N ALA A 134 -20.78 0.55 -36.14
CA ALA A 134 -22.09 0.39 -35.51
C ALA A 134 -21.99 -0.39 -34.20
N ASP A 135 -21.24 -1.48 -34.18
CA ASP A 135 -20.98 -2.25 -32.96
C ASP A 135 -20.16 -1.43 -31.95
N LEU A 136 -19.17 -0.67 -32.42
CA LEU A 136 -18.40 0.21 -31.54
C LEU A 136 -19.30 1.23 -30.84
N GLU A 137 -20.20 1.89 -31.56
CA GLU A 137 -21.11 2.87 -30.98
C GLU A 137 -21.99 2.25 -29.90
N LEU A 138 -22.55 1.05 -30.16
CA LEU A 138 -23.36 0.32 -29.20
C LEU A 138 -22.56 -0.06 -27.95
N VAL A 139 -21.38 -0.64 -28.13
CA VAL A 139 -20.53 -1.11 -27.02
C VAL A 139 -20.02 0.08 -26.19
N GLN A 140 -19.54 1.16 -26.83
CA GLN A 140 -19.07 2.36 -26.12
C GLN A 140 -20.18 2.98 -25.27
N ARG A 141 -21.39 3.08 -25.81
CA ARG A 141 -22.55 3.62 -25.07
C ARG A 141 -22.87 2.77 -23.84
N GLU A 142 -22.92 1.43 -23.99
CA GLU A 142 -23.26 0.56 -22.86
C GLU A 142 -22.12 0.46 -21.83
N LEU A 143 -20.86 0.50 -22.25
CA LEU A 143 -19.73 0.60 -21.30
C LEU A 143 -19.78 1.89 -20.48
N LYS A 144 -20.14 3.03 -21.11
CA LYS A 144 -20.33 4.30 -20.38
C LYS A 144 -21.52 4.24 -19.41
N ASN A 145 -22.60 3.57 -19.79
CA ASN A 145 -23.74 3.33 -18.89
C ASN A 145 -23.30 2.49 -17.66
N ILE A 146 -22.56 1.38 -17.89
CA ILE A 146 -22.03 0.55 -16.81
C ILE A 146 -21.08 1.37 -15.93
N TYR A 147 -20.19 2.20 -16.50
CA TYR A 147 -19.33 3.11 -15.75
C TYR A 147 -20.13 4.06 -14.85
N GLY A 148 -21.21 4.63 -15.37
CA GLY A 148 -22.13 5.47 -14.62
C GLY A 148 -22.88 4.73 -13.51
N ASP A 149 -23.24 3.45 -13.73
CA ASP A 149 -23.87 2.60 -12.72
C ASP A 149 -22.88 2.29 -11.59
N ILE A 150 -21.62 2.00 -11.91
CA ILE A 150 -20.52 1.81 -10.92
C ILE A 150 -20.36 3.05 -10.05
N ALA A 151 -20.31 4.24 -10.65
CA ALA A 151 -20.14 5.50 -9.93
C ALA A 151 -21.29 5.79 -8.94
N LYS A 152 -22.48 5.24 -9.22
CA LYS A 152 -23.67 5.34 -8.33
C LYS A 152 -23.76 4.22 -7.31
N GLY A 153 -22.81 3.29 -7.26
CA GLY A 153 -22.83 2.12 -6.37
C GLY A 153 -23.82 1.03 -6.81
N GLY A 154 -24.28 1.06 -8.06
CA GLY A 154 -25.26 0.12 -8.61
C GLY A 154 -24.66 -1.14 -9.27
N PHE A 155 -23.34 -1.34 -9.21
CA PHE A 155 -22.67 -2.51 -9.80
C PHE A 155 -22.33 -3.54 -8.73
N LYS A 156 -22.62 -4.81 -9.03
CA LYS A 156 -22.18 -5.97 -8.24
C LYS A 156 -21.84 -7.11 -9.16
N ILE A 157 -20.94 -7.97 -8.71
CA ILE A 157 -20.64 -9.23 -9.37
C ILE A 157 -21.63 -10.29 -8.86
N ASP A 158 -22.40 -10.90 -9.78
CA ASP A 158 -23.37 -11.93 -9.42
C ASP A 158 -22.70 -13.15 -8.80
N GLU A 159 -23.39 -13.82 -7.87
CA GLU A 159 -22.82 -14.97 -7.12
C GLU A 159 -22.30 -16.11 -8.01
N HIS A 160 -22.88 -16.27 -9.22
CA HIS A 160 -22.49 -17.29 -10.17
C HIS A 160 -21.44 -16.81 -11.19
N VAL A 161 -21.02 -15.55 -11.12
CA VAL A 161 -19.99 -14.97 -11.99
C VAL A 161 -18.65 -14.97 -11.28
N GLU A 162 -17.58 -15.34 -12.00
CA GLU A 162 -16.27 -15.57 -11.41
C GLU A 162 -15.56 -14.27 -11.02
N ASP A 163 -15.62 -13.24 -11.89
CA ASP A 163 -14.84 -12.02 -11.81
C ASP A 163 -15.54 -10.81 -12.47
N VAL A 164 -14.95 -9.63 -12.33
CA VAL A 164 -15.44 -8.38 -12.92
C VAL A 164 -15.52 -8.44 -14.44
N HIS A 165 -14.52 -9.05 -15.09
CA HIS A 165 -14.47 -9.15 -16.55
C HIS A 165 -15.67 -9.90 -17.11
N SER A 166 -16.00 -11.04 -16.47
CA SER A 166 -17.17 -11.86 -16.81
C SER A 166 -18.47 -11.11 -16.57
N GLN A 167 -18.56 -10.32 -15.48
CA GLN A 167 -19.76 -9.54 -15.18
C GLN A 167 -20.01 -8.43 -16.23
N VAL A 168 -18.95 -7.71 -16.61
CA VAL A 168 -19.06 -6.66 -17.65
C VAL A 168 -19.46 -7.26 -19.00
N GLU A 169 -18.82 -8.38 -19.42
CA GLU A 169 -19.16 -9.07 -20.67
C GLU A 169 -20.59 -9.63 -20.64
N LEU A 170 -21.05 -10.18 -19.52
CA LEU A 170 -22.42 -10.65 -19.31
C LEU A 170 -23.43 -9.51 -19.48
N LEU A 171 -23.21 -8.38 -18.81
CA LEU A 171 -24.08 -7.20 -18.90
C LEU A 171 -24.16 -6.66 -20.33
N LEU A 172 -23.01 -6.57 -21.02
CA LEU A 172 -22.97 -6.17 -22.43
C LEU A 172 -23.77 -7.14 -23.31
N THR A 173 -23.52 -8.44 -23.18
CA THR A 173 -24.22 -9.46 -23.97
C THR A 173 -25.73 -9.45 -23.73
N GLN A 174 -26.17 -9.25 -22.48
CA GLN A 174 -27.58 -9.13 -22.15
C GLN A 174 -28.23 -7.88 -22.75
N ARG A 175 -27.52 -6.74 -22.77
CA ARG A 175 -28.06 -5.45 -23.19
C ARG A 175 -27.99 -5.24 -24.71
N ILE A 176 -26.93 -5.73 -25.37
CA ILE A 176 -26.66 -5.46 -26.80
C ILE A 176 -26.33 -6.71 -27.64
N GLY A 177 -26.52 -7.91 -27.11
CA GLY A 177 -26.41 -9.18 -27.86
C GLY A 177 -25.00 -9.44 -28.39
N ASP A 178 -24.90 -9.82 -29.69
CA ASP A 178 -23.64 -10.26 -30.30
C ASP A 178 -22.55 -9.18 -30.37
N ALA A 179 -22.95 -7.90 -30.44
CA ALA A 179 -21.99 -6.81 -30.38
C ALA A 179 -21.18 -6.82 -29.07
N GLY A 180 -21.84 -7.15 -27.93
CA GLY A 180 -21.20 -7.28 -26.63
C GLY A 180 -20.16 -8.40 -26.55
N LYS A 181 -20.35 -9.50 -27.28
CA LYS A 181 -19.41 -10.64 -27.31
C LYS A 181 -18.09 -10.33 -28.02
N LYS A 182 -18.06 -9.32 -28.91
CA LYS A 182 -16.86 -8.93 -29.66
C LYS A 182 -15.77 -8.33 -28.77
N ILE A 183 -16.13 -7.85 -27.57
CA ILE A 183 -15.20 -7.19 -26.63
C ILE A 183 -14.02 -8.06 -26.22
N HIS A 184 -14.16 -9.38 -26.24
CA HIS A 184 -13.11 -10.33 -25.82
C HIS A 184 -12.04 -10.58 -26.90
N SER A 185 -12.26 -10.12 -28.14
CA SER A 185 -11.34 -10.34 -29.26
C SER A 185 -9.94 -9.79 -28.96
N GLY A 186 -8.91 -10.62 -29.12
CA GLY A 186 -7.51 -10.20 -28.99
C GLY A 186 -7.01 -9.96 -27.57
N ARG A 187 -7.77 -10.27 -26.52
CA ARG A 187 -7.32 -10.19 -25.12
C ARG A 187 -7.54 -11.49 -24.36
N SER A 188 -7.01 -11.55 -23.17
CA SER A 188 -7.19 -12.61 -22.19
C SER A 188 -7.57 -11.97 -20.85
N ARG A 189 -8.20 -12.71 -19.95
CA ARG A 189 -8.34 -12.29 -18.54
C ARG A 189 -7.01 -11.88 -17.91
N ASN A 190 -5.91 -12.50 -18.35
CA ASN A 190 -4.59 -12.20 -17.82
C ASN A 190 -4.16 -10.76 -18.08
N ASP A 191 -4.32 -10.22 -19.31
CA ASP A 191 -3.95 -8.84 -19.59
C ASP A 191 -5.06 -7.83 -19.23
N GLN A 192 -6.31 -8.27 -19.09
CA GLN A 192 -7.39 -7.47 -18.51
C GLN A 192 -7.09 -7.14 -17.05
N VAL A 193 -6.91 -8.15 -16.19
CA VAL A 193 -6.60 -7.91 -14.77
C VAL A 193 -5.31 -7.09 -14.58
N LEU A 194 -4.34 -7.23 -15.49
CA LEU A 194 -3.12 -6.43 -15.42
C LEU A 194 -3.37 -4.94 -15.69
N VAL A 195 -4.17 -4.61 -16.70
CA VAL A 195 -4.47 -3.20 -17.01
C VAL A 195 -5.33 -2.59 -15.90
N ASP A 196 -6.31 -3.33 -15.40
CA ASP A 196 -7.18 -2.88 -14.31
C ASP A 196 -6.39 -2.58 -13.04
N LEU A 197 -5.51 -3.49 -12.63
CA LEU A 197 -4.63 -3.28 -11.49
C LEU A 197 -3.71 -2.07 -11.68
N LYS A 198 -3.15 -1.88 -12.88
CA LYS A 198 -2.27 -0.71 -13.12
C LYS A 198 -3.05 0.60 -13.12
N LEU A 199 -4.26 0.63 -13.64
CA LEU A 199 -5.14 1.79 -13.55
C LEU A 199 -5.56 2.06 -12.09
N PHE A 200 -5.97 1.02 -11.36
CA PHE A 200 -6.30 1.10 -9.95
C PHE A 200 -5.12 1.58 -9.11
N PHE A 201 -3.95 0.95 -9.23
CA PHE A 201 -2.76 1.35 -8.47
C PHE A 201 -2.30 2.77 -8.81
N ARG A 202 -2.40 3.18 -10.07
CA ARG A 202 -2.08 4.55 -10.48
C ARG A 202 -3.00 5.57 -9.79
N HIS A 203 -4.29 5.28 -9.71
CA HIS A 203 -5.28 6.09 -8.99
C HIS A 203 -5.00 6.09 -7.48
N GLN A 204 -4.76 4.93 -6.88
CA GLN A 204 -4.46 4.83 -5.45
C GLN A 204 -3.15 5.56 -5.06
N LEU A 205 -2.12 5.50 -5.92
CA LEU A 205 -0.88 6.23 -5.71
C LEU A 205 -1.10 7.75 -5.81
N GLN A 206 -1.97 8.22 -6.72
CA GLN A 206 -2.35 9.63 -6.80
C GLN A 206 -3.00 10.09 -5.48
N GLU A 207 -3.99 9.36 -4.95
CA GLU A 207 -4.64 9.69 -3.67
C GLU A 207 -3.66 9.67 -2.49
N VAL A 208 -2.67 8.77 -2.49
CA VAL A 208 -1.59 8.73 -1.49
C VAL A 208 -0.73 10.00 -1.61
N VAL A 209 -0.33 10.40 -2.81
CA VAL A 209 0.45 11.62 -3.04
C VAL A 209 -0.31 12.85 -2.56
N GLU A 210 -1.58 13.02 -2.93
CA GLU A 210 -2.43 14.15 -2.52
C GLU A 210 -2.60 14.22 -1.00
N SER A 211 -2.80 13.05 -0.35
CA SER A 211 -2.90 12.98 1.11
C SER A 211 -1.58 13.28 1.81
N THR A 212 -0.47 12.83 1.23
CA THR A 212 0.89 13.12 1.75
C THR A 212 1.24 14.59 1.58
N GLU A 213 0.89 15.19 0.43
CA GLU A 213 1.06 16.64 0.22
C GLU A 213 0.29 17.45 1.25
N THR A 214 -0.95 17.08 1.54
CA THR A 214 -1.77 17.76 2.55
C THR A 214 -1.09 17.73 3.92
N LEU A 215 -0.57 16.59 4.34
CA LEU A 215 0.18 16.46 5.59
C LEU A 215 1.50 17.25 5.56
N PHE A 216 2.24 17.19 4.44
CA PHE A 216 3.49 17.94 4.25
C PHE A 216 3.27 19.44 4.43
N ARG A 217 2.25 20.02 3.76
CA ARG A 217 1.93 21.45 3.88
C ARG A 217 1.58 21.84 5.32
N GLN A 218 0.81 20.98 6.00
CA GLN A 218 0.46 21.20 7.41
C GLN A 218 1.71 21.20 8.32
N LEU A 219 2.68 20.31 8.06
CA LEU A 219 3.93 20.25 8.82
C LEU A 219 4.81 21.46 8.58
N ILE A 220 4.93 21.95 7.34
CA ILE A 220 5.66 23.18 7.01
C ILE A 220 5.01 24.41 7.69
N GLU A 221 3.67 24.50 7.66
CA GLU A 221 2.93 25.57 8.34
C GLU A 221 3.22 25.57 9.85
N LEU A 222 3.15 24.40 10.50
CA LEU A 222 3.45 24.24 11.92
C LEU A 222 4.92 24.55 12.23
N SER A 223 5.84 24.15 11.35
CA SER A 223 7.25 24.46 11.46
C SER A 223 7.49 25.98 11.50
N GLU A 224 6.93 26.72 10.56
CA GLU A 224 7.04 28.19 10.53
C GLU A 224 6.34 28.85 11.73
N LYS A 225 5.14 28.41 12.07
CA LYS A 225 4.36 28.95 13.19
C LYS A 225 5.08 28.83 14.53
N HIS A 226 5.80 27.74 14.74
CA HIS A 226 6.43 27.39 16.00
C HIS A 226 7.98 27.39 15.93
N LYS A 227 8.57 28.10 14.97
CA LYS A 227 10.01 28.12 14.73
C LYS A 227 10.82 28.59 15.93
N ASP A 228 10.29 29.58 16.68
CA ASP A 228 10.93 30.18 17.84
C ASP A 228 10.58 29.49 19.16
N VAL A 229 9.71 28.48 19.15
CA VAL A 229 9.32 27.75 20.36
C VAL A 229 10.32 26.62 20.61
N LEU A 230 11.18 26.83 21.62
CA LEU A 230 12.23 25.89 21.97
C LEU A 230 11.66 24.58 22.55
N LEU A 231 12.32 23.49 22.20
CA LEU A 231 12.01 22.13 22.59
C LEU A 231 13.31 21.44 23.07
N PRO A 232 13.30 20.65 24.15
CA PRO A 232 14.48 19.88 24.52
C PRO A 232 14.81 18.83 23.45
N GLY A 233 16.01 18.86 22.91
CA GLY A 233 16.54 17.80 22.06
C GLY A 233 17.06 16.64 22.92
N TYR A 234 16.87 15.42 22.45
CA TYR A 234 17.27 14.19 23.14
C TYR A 234 18.21 13.36 22.28
N THR A 235 19.24 12.81 22.92
CA THR A 235 20.05 11.70 22.40
C THR A 235 20.08 10.61 23.46
N HIS A 236 19.94 9.33 23.07
CA HIS A 236 19.87 8.20 23.99
C HIS A 236 18.76 8.36 25.07
N LEU A 237 17.67 9.05 24.77
CA LEU A 237 16.61 9.46 25.71
C LEU A 237 17.13 10.32 26.88
N GLN A 238 18.30 10.93 26.76
CA GLN A 238 18.85 11.91 27.69
C GLN A 238 18.72 13.30 27.08
N VAL A 239 18.49 14.29 27.94
CA VAL A 239 18.49 15.70 27.56
C VAL A 239 19.86 16.06 26.98
N ALA A 240 19.87 16.64 25.78
CA ALA A 240 21.10 16.91 25.05
C ALA A 240 21.32 18.40 24.77
N MET A 241 20.64 18.95 23.78
CA MET A 241 20.82 20.35 23.30
C MET A 241 19.46 21.01 23.05
N PRO A 242 19.41 22.34 22.92
CA PRO A 242 18.21 23.02 22.46
C PRO A 242 17.81 22.57 21.07
N SER A 243 16.53 22.37 20.89
CA SER A 243 15.84 22.17 19.61
C SER A 243 14.65 23.13 19.55
N SER A 244 13.84 23.05 18.49
CA SER A 244 12.57 23.78 18.41
C SER A 244 11.47 22.92 17.83
N PHE A 245 10.21 23.31 18.09
CA PHE A 245 9.07 22.68 17.40
C PHE A 245 9.16 22.91 15.89
N GLY A 246 9.72 24.06 15.44
CA GLY A 246 9.99 24.28 14.02
C GLY A 246 10.87 23.21 13.40
N LEU A 247 12.02 22.90 14.02
CA LEU A 247 12.90 21.81 13.58
C LEU A 247 12.19 20.46 13.59
N TRP A 248 11.44 20.17 14.65
CA TRP A 248 10.78 18.88 14.79
C TRP A 248 9.70 18.65 13.73
N PHE A 249 8.83 19.62 13.44
CA PHE A 249 7.84 19.53 12.37
C PHE A 249 8.51 19.50 11.00
N GLY A 250 9.51 20.35 10.75
CA GLY A 250 10.26 20.40 9.49
C GLY A 250 10.94 19.08 9.15
N ALA A 251 11.49 18.37 10.16
CA ALA A 251 12.12 17.07 9.97
C ALA A 251 11.16 16.01 9.43
N TYR A 252 9.89 16.00 9.87
CA TYR A 252 8.88 15.10 9.32
C TYR A 252 8.43 15.50 7.92
N ALA A 253 8.38 16.82 7.64
CA ALA A 253 8.09 17.28 6.29
C ALA A 253 9.17 16.83 5.30
N GLU A 254 10.44 17.01 5.63
CA GLU A 254 11.56 16.59 4.79
C GLU A 254 11.59 15.06 4.60
N SER A 255 11.32 14.28 5.67
CA SER A 255 11.20 12.82 5.58
C SER A 255 10.09 12.37 4.62
N LEU A 256 8.94 13.05 4.60
CA LEU A 256 7.86 12.75 3.65
C LEU A 256 8.24 13.09 2.21
N ALA A 257 9.07 14.11 1.98
CA ALA A 257 9.60 14.40 0.65
C ALA A 257 10.46 13.25 0.13
N ASP A 258 11.35 12.70 0.96
CA ASP A 258 12.16 11.53 0.61
C ASP A 258 11.29 10.28 0.36
N ASP A 259 10.25 10.07 1.16
CA ASP A 259 9.30 8.96 0.96
C ASP A 259 8.61 9.05 -0.40
N LEU A 260 8.26 10.25 -0.87
CA LEU A 260 7.60 10.44 -2.17
C LEU A 260 8.52 10.15 -3.37
N GLU A 261 9.84 10.18 -3.24
CA GLU A 261 10.76 9.68 -4.29
C GLU A 261 10.50 8.19 -4.57
N LEU A 262 10.26 7.39 -3.55
CA LEU A 262 9.91 5.99 -3.71
C LEU A 262 8.51 5.82 -4.32
N VAL A 263 7.56 6.68 -3.95
CA VAL A 263 6.22 6.70 -4.57
C VAL A 263 6.30 7.06 -6.05
N LEU A 264 7.15 8.03 -6.43
CA LEU A 264 7.38 8.40 -7.83
C LEU A 264 7.99 7.23 -8.62
N ALA A 265 8.95 6.52 -8.05
CA ALA A 265 9.51 5.32 -8.67
C ALA A 265 8.45 4.24 -8.88
N ALA A 266 7.59 3.99 -7.87
CA ALA A 266 6.48 3.06 -7.96
C ALA A 266 5.45 3.49 -9.03
N TYR A 267 5.10 4.77 -9.06
CA TYR A 267 4.20 5.35 -10.06
C TYR A 267 4.72 5.15 -11.48
N ARG A 268 5.99 5.45 -11.76
CA ARG A 268 6.63 5.27 -13.07
C ARG A 268 6.66 3.81 -13.54
N ILE A 269 6.82 2.86 -12.62
CA ILE A 269 6.76 1.42 -12.92
C ILE A 269 5.32 0.99 -13.21
N THR A 270 4.36 1.52 -12.47
CA THR A 270 2.93 1.25 -12.62
C THR A 270 2.39 1.86 -13.91
N ASN A 271 2.83 3.05 -14.30
CA ASN A 271 2.32 3.83 -15.42
C ASN A 271 2.83 3.34 -16.79
N LYS A 272 2.78 2.00 -17.00
CA LYS A 272 3.14 1.31 -18.24
C LYS A 272 2.04 0.34 -18.64
N ASN A 273 1.50 0.51 -19.85
CA ASN A 273 0.37 -0.26 -20.37
C ASN A 273 0.74 -1.74 -20.63
N PRO A 274 0.07 -2.72 -19.99
CA PRO A 274 0.25 -4.14 -20.27
C PRO A 274 -0.72 -4.69 -21.32
N LEU A 275 -1.83 -3.97 -21.61
CA LEU A 275 -2.95 -4.45 -22.43
C LEU A 275 -2.47 -4.81 -23.86
N GLY A 276 -3.05 -5.88 -24.40
CA GLY A 276 -2.65 -6.49 -25.67
C GLY A 276 -1.46 -7.45 -25.54
N SER A 277 -1.02 -7.79 -24.31
CA SER A 277 -0.12 -8.92 -24.08
C SER A 277 -0.83 -10.27 -24.15
N ALA A 278 -2.16 -10.26 -24.18
CA ALA A 278 -3.04 -11.42 -24.18
C ALA A 278 -2.71 -12.37 -23.01
N ALA A 279 -2.59 -13.65 -23.25
CA ALA A 279 -2.19 -14.62 -22.22
C ALA A 279 -0.69 -14.50 -21.80
N GLY A 280 0.01 -13.45 -22.24
CA GLY A 280 1.43 -13.23 -21.95
C GLY A 280 2.38 -13.55 -23.10
N TYR A 281 1.85 -13.94 -24.23
CA TYR A 281 2.64 -14.35 -25.41
C TYR A 281 2.24 -13.62 -26.69
N GLY A 282 1.41 -12.57 -26.56
CA GLY A 282 0.90 -11.81 -27.69
C GLY A 282 -0.29 -12.49 -28.38
N SER A 283 -0.63 -11.98 -29.55
CA SER A 283 -1.76 -12.42 -30.36
C SER A 283 -1.41 -12.39 -31.84
N SER A 284 -2.06 -13.24 -32.64
CA SER A 284 -2.02 -13.18 -34.11
C SER A 284 -2.89 -12.04 -34.68
N PHE A 285 -3.73 -11.40 -33.88
CA PHE A 285 -4.44 -10.18 -34.28
C PHE A 285 -3.49 -8.98 -34.38
N PRO A 286 -3.70 -8.03 -35.32
CA PRO A 286 -2.84 -6.87 -35.51
C PRO A 286 -3.14 -5.77 -34.45
N LEU A 287 -3.03 -6.08 -33.18
CA LEU A 287 -3.39 -5.20 -32.07
C LEU A 287 -2.55 -3.91 -32.05
N ASN A 288 -3.21 -2.76 -31.88
CA ASN A 288 -2.55 -1.46 -31.74
C ASN A 288 -2.41 -1.07 -30.26
N ARG A 289 -1.36 -1.59 -29.60
CA ARG A 289 -1.07 -1.33 -28.19
C ARG A 289 -0.67 0.13 -27.91
N THR A 290 -0.13 0.83 -28.91
CA THR A 290 0.19 2.27 -28.80
C THR A 290 -1.08 3.10 -28.64
N LEU A 291 -2.13 2.78 -29.41
CA LEU A 291 -3.41 3.48 -29.30
C LEU A 291 -4.02 3.31 -27.90
N THR A 292 -4.09 2.08 -27.37
CA THR A 292 -4.61 1.86 -26.02
C THR A 292 -3.77 2.54 -24.94
N THR A 293 -2.45 2.65 -25.12
CA THR A 293 -1.55 3.39 -24.23
C THR A 293 -1.93 4.88 -24.18
N GLN A 294 -2.17 5.50 -25.33
CA GLN A 294 -2.57 6.89 -25.42
C GLN A 294 -3.96 7.12 -24.82
N LEU A 295 -4.94 6.29 -25.18
CA LEU A 295 -6.31 6.39 -24.71
C LEU A 295 -6.43 6.25 -23.18
N LEU A 296 -5.61 5.43 -22.55
CA LEU A 296 -5.58 5.21 -21.11
C LEU A 296 -4.62 6.16 -20.37
N GLY A 297 -3.92 7.05 -21.08
CA GLY A 297 -3.00 8.02 -20.49
C GLY A 297 -1.76 7.41 -19.84
N PHE A 298 -1.34 6.21 -20.24
CA PHE A 298 -0.08 5.63 -19.80
C PHE A 298 1.11 6.36 -20.42
N ASP A 299 2.24 6.37 -19.73
CA ASP A 299 3.48 6.99 -20.26
C ASP A 299 4.14 6.15 -21.35
N SER A 300 4.06 4.84 -21.22
CA SER A 300 4.66 3.90 -22.15
C SER A 300 3.99 2.52 -22.10
N LEU A 301 4.54 1.60 -22.90
CA LEU A 301 4.16 0.18 -22.92
C LEU A 301 5.04 -0.65 -21.98
N ASN A 302 4.49 -1.73 -21.48
CA ASN A 302 5.29 -2.92 -21.22
C ASN A 302 5.55 -3.58 -22.59
N TYR A 303 6.68 -3.24 -23.25
CA TYR A 303 6.94 -3.63 -24.63
C TYR A 303 6.98 -5.15 -24.83
N ASN A 304 7.71 -5.84 -23.99
CA ASN A 304 7.76 -7.30 -24.03
C ASN A 304 6.52 -7.90 -23.38
N VAL A 305 5.75 -8.68 -24.14
CA VAL A 305 4.48 -9.28 -23.69
C VAL A 305 4.66 -10.30 -22.58
N VAL A 306 5.79 -11.02 -22.54
CA VAL A 306 6.11 -11.94 -21.44
C VAL A 306 6.39 -11.14 -20.17
N TYR A 307 7.17 -10.04 -20.29
CA TYR A 307 7.44 -9.17 -19.15
C TYR A 307 6.18 -8.48 -18.62
N ALA A 308 5.21 -8.16 -19.48
CA ALA A 308 3.93 -7.62 -19.02
C ALA A 308 3.28 -8.53 -17.97
N GLN A 309 3.29 -9.85 -18.17
CA GLN A 309 2.80 -10.83 -17.20
C GLN A 309 3.74 -11.01 -16.00
N MET A 310 5.06 -11.11 -16.24
CA MET A 310 6.08 -11.20 -15.18
C MET A 310 6.12 -9.96 -14.27
N GLY A 311 5.51 -8.86 -14.71
CA GLY A 311 5.36 -7.63 -13.93
C GLY A 311 4.47 -7.78 -12.70
N ARG A 312 3.56 -8.80 -12.66
CA ARG A 312 2.78 -9.15 -11.46
C ARG A 312 3.72 -9.57 -10.32
N GLY A 313 3.36 -9.19 -9.11
CA GLY A 313 4.21 -9.36 -7.94
C GLY A 313 5.36 -8.34 -7.86
N LYS A 314 6.04 -8.01 -8.97
CA LYS A 314 7.09 -6.99 -8.98
C LYS A 314 6.53 -5.58 -8.81
N THR A 315 5.47 -5.24 -9.53
CA THR A 315 4.79 -3.93 -9.40
C THR A 315 4.24 -3.77 -7.99
N GLU A 316 3.54 -4.78 -7.49
CA GLU A 316 2.96 -4.79 -6.16
C GLU A 316 4.03 -4.67 -5.07
N ARG A 317 5.18 -5.32 -5.23
CA ARG A 317 6.29 -5.22 -4.27
C ARG A 317 6.90 -3.81 -4.22
N VAL A 318 7.07 -3.15 -5.36
CA VAL A 318 7.59 -1.77 -5.40
C VAL A 318 6.60 -0.80 -4.76
N ILE A 319 5.30 -0.98 -5.02
CA ILE A 319 4.24 -0.21 -4.35
C ILE A 319 4.26 -0.45 -2.83
N ALA A 320 4.37 -1.71 -2.41
CA ALA A 320 4.46 -2.06 -1.00
C ALA A 320 5.66 -1.40 -0.30
N GLN A 321 6.82 -1.29 -0.99
CA GLN A 321 7.99 -0.57 -0.47
C GLN A 321 7.71 0.92 -0.28
N ALA A 322 7.03 1.56 -1.24
CA ALA A 322 6.64 2.97 -1.13
C ALA A 322 5.65 3.20 0.03
N ILE A 323 4.63 2.36 0.16
CA ILE A 323 3.69 2.37 1.30
C ILE A 323 4.44 2.21 2.63
N SER A 324 5.38 1.26 2.69
CA SER A 324 6.17 0.95 3.89
C SER A 324 7.03 2.14 4.33
N SER A 325 7.59 2.92 3.40
CA SER A 325 8.42 4.08 3.70
C SER A 325 7.60 5.18 4.39
N ILE A 326 6.48 5.60 3.80
CA ILE A 326 5.58 6.58 4.42
C ILE A 326 5.08 6.08 5.77
N ALA A 327 4.72 4.80 5.87
CA ALA A 327 4.27 4.20 7.12
C ALA A 327 5.35 4.24 8.21
N ALA A 328 6.64 4.08 7.86
CA ALA A 328 7.74 4.18 8.81
C ALA A 328 7.89 5.61 9.37
N THR A 329 7.77 6.64 8.51
CA THR A 329 7.76 8.04 8.92
C THR A 329 6.58 8.34 9.85
N LEU A 330 5.36 7.91 9.49
CA LEU A 330 4.16 8.08 10.32
C LEU A 330 4.26 7.33 11.65
N ALA A 331 4.82 6.12 11.68
CA ALA A 331 4.99 5.34 12.91
C ALA A 331 5.95 6.04 13.89
N LYS A 332 7.04 6.63 13.37
CA LYS A 332 7.99 7.42 14.16
C LYS A 332 7.31 8.68 14.71
N MET A 333 6.60 9.43 13.87
CA MET A 333 5.85 10.62 14.30
C MET A 333 4.80 10.27 15.36
N ALA A 334 4.06 9.17 15.19
CA ALA A 334 3.08 8.71 16.15
C ALA A 334 3.71 8.32 17.49
N MET A 335 4.92 7.76 17.49
CA MET A 335 5.66 7.47 18.71
C MET A 335 6.08 8.75 19.43
N ASP A 336 6.63 9.74 18.71
CA ASP A 336 7.02 11.02 19.29
C ASP A 336 5.81 11.76 19.86
N GLN A 337 4.69 11.78 19.14
CA GLN A 337 3.43 12.38 19.58
C GLN A 337 2.91 11.73 20.87
N ALA A 338 2.91 10.40 20.96
CA ALA A 338 2.49 9.68 22.15
C ALA A 338 3.41 9.97 23.34
N LEU A 339 4.72 10.10 23.09
CA LEU A 339 5.72 10.44 24.09
C LEU A 339 5.54 11.88 24.59
N TYR A 340 5.40 12.85 23.68
CA TYR A 340 5.29 14.27 24.02
C TYR A 340 3.94 14.64 24.65
N LEU A 341 2.89 13.87 24.37
CA LEU A 341 1.59 13.97 25.04
C LEU A 341 1.61 13.38 26.46
N SER A 342 2.55 12.49 26.78
CA SER A 342 2.60 11.82 28.08
C SER A 342 2.75 12.83 29.22
N GLN A 343 2.22 12.49 30.40
CA GLN A 343 2.25 13.37 31.58
C GLN A 343 3.67 13.78 32.01
N ASN A 344 4.69 12.96 31.73
CA ASN A 344 6.07 13.24 32.08
C ASN A 344 6.71 14.29 31.18
N PHE A 345 6.31 14.34 29.89
CA PHE A 345 6.79 15.34 28.93
C PHE A 345 5.83 16.53 28.86
N ALA A 346 4.56 16.28 28.56
CA ALA A 346 3.52 17.30 28.43
C ALA A 346 3.94 18.47 27.53
N PHE A 347 4.65 18.17 26.42
CA PHE A 347 5.13 19.17 25.47
C PHE A 347 4.03 19.56 24.48
N VAL A 348 3.09 18.66 24.24
CA VAL A 348 1.93 18.89 23.38
C VAL A 348 0.66 18.47 24.09
N SER A 349 -0.47 19.02 23.64
CA SER A 349 -1.80 18.65 24.11
C SER A 349 -2.82 18.71 22.97
N TYR A 350 -3.95 18.05 23.19
CA TYR A 350 -5.08 18.01 22.26
C TYR A 350 -6.37 18.32 23.01
N PRO A 351 -7.40 18.83 22.32
CA PRO A 351 -8.75 18.96 22.86
C PRO A 351 -9.26 17.60 23.42
N ASP A 352 -10.06 17.65 24.47
CA ASP A 352 -10.60 16.45 25.11
C ASP A 352 -11.38 15.53 24.16
N ALA A 353 -12.06 16.11 23.18
CA ALA A 353 -12.78 15.36 22.13
C ALA A 353 -11.87 14.51 21.22
N LEU A 354 -10.55 14.76 21.22
CA LEU A 354 -9.55 14.04 20.40
C LEU A 354 -8.70 13.08 21.22
N THR A 355 -9.01 12.89 22.49
CA THR A 355 -8.36 11.95 23.39
C THR A 355 -9.42 11.05 24.02
N THR A 356 -9.03 9.87 24.50
CA THR A 356 -9.93 9.03 25.25
C THR A 356 -9.61 9.05 26.74
N GLY A 357 -10.63 8.88 27.56
CA GLY A 357 -10.49 8.83 29.01
C GLY A 357 -10.29 7.42 29.54
N SER A 358 -10.25 7.31 30.85
CA SER A 358 -10.26 6.03 31.58
C SER A 358 -11.58 5.88 32.33
N SER A 359 -12.12 4.67 32.36
CA SER A 359 -13.35 4.37 33.11
C SER A 359 -13.19 4.46 34.65
N ILE A 360 -11.94 4.46 35.13
CA ILE A 360 -11.61 4.45 36.57
C ILE A 360 -10.65 5.56 36.99
N MET A 361 -10.03 6.28 36.03
CA MET A 361 -9.04 7.35 36.27
C MET A 361 -9.50 8.62 35.58
N PRO A 362 -10.27 9.51 36.21
CA PRO A 362 -10.93 10.64 35.53
C PRO A 362 -9.96 11.71 34.99
N HIS A 363 -8.72 11.70 35.44
CA HIS A 363 -7.65 12.63 34.99
C HIS A 363 -6.87 12.12 33.76
N LYS A 364 -7.06 10.85 33.35
CA LYS A 364 -6.25 10.20 32.32
C LYS A 364 -6.76 10.53 30.93
N LYS A 365 -5.87 11.02 30.08
CA LYS A 365 -6.11 11.24 28.64
C LYS A 365 -5.14 10.37 27.85
N ASN A 366 -5.69 9.50 26.99
CA ASN A 366 -4.91 8.53 26.24
C ASN A 366 -4.61 9.05 24.82
N PRO A 367 -3.44 8.73 24.26
CA PRO A 367 -3.07 9.09 22.89
C PRO A 367 -3.56 8.05 21.87
N ASP A 368 -4.79 7.52 21.99
CA ASP A 368 -5.27 6.34 21.28
C ASP A 368 -5.14 6.47 19.75
N VAL A 369 -5.39 7.67 19.20
CA VAL A 369 -5.24 7.92 17.75
C VAL A 369 -3.81 7.63 17.31
N TRP A 370 -2.82 8.13 18.05
CA TRP A 370 -1.40 7.92 17.74
C TRP A 370 -0.96 6.48 17.99
N GLU A 371 -1.51 5.80 18.99
CA GLU A 371 -1.21 4.41 19.26
C GLU A 371 -1.75 3.48 18.17
N ILE A 372 -3.00 3.67 17.75
CA ILE A 372 -3.61 2.90 16.65
C ILE A 372 -2.90 3.20 15.34
N MET A 373 -2.57 4.47 15.05
CA MET A 373 -1.80 4.86 13.87
C MET A 373 -0.45 4.14 13.85
N ARG A 374 0.31 4.18 14.95
CA ARG A 374 1.58 3.46 15.09
C ARG A 374 1.44 1.97 14.82
N GLY A 375 0.41 1.33 15.39
CA GLY A 375 0.12 -0.08 15.17
C GLY A 375 -0.18 -0.42 13.72
N LYS A 376 -1.05 0.37 13.05
CA LYS A 376 -1.36 0.22 11.62
C LYS A 376 -0.12 0.43 10.76
N CYS A 377 0.65 1.49 10.99
CA CYS A 377 1.86 1.80 10.25
C CYS A 377 2.96 0.74 10.45
N ASN A 378 3.12 0.19 11.66
CA ASN A 378 4.03 -0.94 11.90
C ASN A 378 3.62 -2.18 11.10
N ARG A 379 2.33 -2.46 10.98
CA ARG A 379 1.82 -3.56 10.13
C ARG A 379 2.11 -3.30 8.65
N LEU A 380 1.91 -2.08 8.16
CA LEU A 380 2.20 -1.71 6.78
C LEU A 380 3.69 -1.86 6.41
N GLN A 381 4.60 -1.74 7.38
CA GLN A 381 6.02 -1.98 7.16
C GLN A 381 6.37 -3.44 6.86
N ALA A 382 5.52 -4.40 7.21
CA ALA A 382 5.70 -5.82 6.86
C ALA A 382 5.26 -6.15 5.42
N LEU A 383 4.42 -5.30 4.80
CA LEU A 383 3.80 -5.54 3.50
C LEU A 383 4.78 -5.94 2.38
N PRO A 384 5.98 -5.32 2.23
CA PRO A 384 6.94 -5.73 1.21
C PRO A 384 7.40 -7.19 1.36
N THR A 385 7.50 -7.68 2.59
CA THR A 385 7.88 -9.05 2.90
C THR A 385 6.75 -10.02 2.54
N ASP A 386 5.51 -9.70 2.89
CA ASP A 386 4.34 -10.53 2.58
C ASP A 386 4.18 -10.69 1.06
N VAL A 387 4.28 -9.59 0.30
CA VAL A 387 4.24 -9.62 -1.17
C VAL A 387 5.42 -10.43 -1.74
N ALA A 388 6.63 -10.27 -1.20
CA ALA A 388 7.80 -11.00 -1.65
C ALA A 388 7.64 -12.51 -1.42
N MET A 389 7.18 -12.93 -0.25
CA MET A 389 6.97 -14.34 0.09
C MET A 389 5.91 -15.00 -0.76
N MET A 390 4.80 -14.31 -1.03
CA MET A 390 3.72 -14.81 -1.88
C MET A 390 4.15 -15.01 -3.33
N THR A 391 5.09 -14.21 -3.83
CA THR A 391 5.57 -14.26 -5.22
C THR A 391 6.88 -15.02 -5.41
N THR A 392 7.39 -15.65 -4.35
CA THR A 392 8.65 -16.40 -4.38
C THR A 392 8.52 -17.66 -5.24
N ASN A 393 9.54 -17.91 -6.07
CA ASN A 393 9.68 -19.11 -6.90
C ASN A 393 8.62 -19.31 -7.99
N LEU A 394 7.85 -18.30 -8.34
CA LEU A 394 6.93 -18.38 -9.48
C LEU A 394 7.74 -18.29 -10.79
N PRO A 395 7.53 -19.22 -11.74
CA PRO A 395 8.10 -19.11 -13.08
C PRO A 395 7.45 -17.96 -13.85
N SER A 396 8.01 -17.62 -15.02
CA SER A 396 7.41 -16.61 -15.91
C SER A 396 6.02 -17.06 -16.39
N GLY A 397 5.11 -16.09 -16.55
CA GLY A 397 3.73 -16.32 -16.96
C GLY A 397 2.74 -15.95 -15.84
N TYR A 398 1.47 -16.26 -16.07
CA TYR A 398 0.41 -16.02 -15.08
C TYR A 398 0.26 -17.21 -14.13
N HIS A 399 0.05 -16.89 -12.84
CA HIS A 399 -0.22 -17.88 -11.79
C HIS A 399 -1.40 -17.42 -10.94
N ARG A 400 -2.27 -18.35 -10.55
CA ARG A 400 -3.53 -18.05 -9.86
C ARG A 400 -3.33 -17.41 -8.50
N GLU A 401 -2.30 -17.78 -7.76
CA GLU A 401 -1.97 -17.21 -6.45
C GLU A 401 -1.72 -15.70 -6.47
N LEU A 402 -1.40 -15.12 -7.64
CA LEU A 402 -1.22 -13.67 -7.77
C LEU A 402 -2.52 -12.87 -7.53
N GLN A 403 -3.70 -13.51 -7.56
CA GLN A 403 -4.94 -12.85 -7.15
C GLN A 403 -4.93 -12.44 -5.68
N LEU A 404 -4.26 -13.23 -4.81
CA LEU A 404 -4.18 -12.97 -3.38
C LEU A 404 -3.42 -11.66 -3.04
N LEU A 405 -2.64 -11.12 -3.98
CA LEU A 405 -1.98 -9.82 -3.81
C LEU A 405 -2.98 -8.67 -3.61
N LYS A 406 -4.21 -8.78 -4.12
CA LYS A 406 -5.27 -7.80 -3.89
C LYS A 406 -5.65 -7.73 -2.41
N GLU A 407 -5.70 -8.89 -1.72
CA GLU A 407 -6.00 -8.97 -0.28
C GLU A 407 -4.96 -8.26 0.60
N LEU A 408 -3.71 -8.14 0.10
CA LEU A 408 -2.64 -7.42 0.80
C LEU A 408 -2.65 -5.92 0.48
N LEU A 409 -2.71 -5.57 -0.82
CA LEU A 409 -2.47 -4.19 -1.28
C LEU A 409 -3.70 -3.28 -1.10
N PHE A 410 -4.92 -3.76 -1.38
CA PHE A 410 -6.10 -2.92 -1.36
C PHE A 410 -6.41 -2.38 0.05
N PRO A 411 -6.43 -3.23 1.09
CA PRO A 411 -6.57 -2.72 2.46
C PRO A 411 -5.40 -1.85 2.90
N ALA A 412 -4.18 -2.12 2.40
CA ALA A 412 -2.99 -1.34 2.77
C ALA A 412 -3.08 0.11 2.27
N PHE A 413 -3.58 0.35 1.06
CA PHE A 413 -3.85 1.71 0.58
C PHE A 413 -4.88 2.43 1.45
N ALA A 414 -5.98 1.76 1.82
CA ALA A 414 -7.00 2.32 2.68
C ALA A 414 -6.43 2.67 4.07
N ASP A 415 -5.69 1.76 4.69
CA ASP A 415 -5.06 1.98 6.00
C ASP A 415 -4.05 3.14 5.96
N LEU A 416 -3.20 3.23 4.91
CA LEU A 416 -2.24 4.32 4.78
C LEU A 416 -2.93 5.68 4.63
N LYS A 417 -3.92 5.78 3.73
CA LYS A 417 -4.67 7.03 3.50
C LYS A 417 -5.40 7.50 4.78
N HIS A 418 -6.02 6.58 5.51
CA HIS A 418 -6.63 6.89 6.80
C HIS A 418 -5.59 7.39 7.82
N CYS A 419 -4.38 6.79 7.87
CA CYS A 419 -3.32 7.27 8.75
C CYS A 419 -2.85 8.68 8.37
N LEU A 420 -2.65 8.98 7.08
CA LEU A 420 -2.29 10.30 6.58
C LEU A 420 -3.36 11.35 6.93
N GLN A 421 -4.63 11.03 6.67
CA GLN A 421 -5.77 11.89 7.00
C GLN A 421 -5.85 12.17 8.51
N MET A 422 -5.73 11.14 9.33
CA MET A 422 -5.78 11.29 10.79
C MET A 422 -4.57 12.04 11.34
N ALA A 423 -3.36 11.84 10.79
CA ALA A 423 -2.19 12.62 11.17
C ALA A 423 -2.40 14.11 10.88
N THR A 424 -2.88 14.44 9.69
CA THR A 424 -3.20 15.83 9.31
C THR A 424 -4.23 16.43 10.26
N PHE A 425 -5.34 15.72 10.50
CA PHE A 425 -6.40 16.18 11.39
C PHE A 425 -5.92 16.42 12.83
N MET A 426 -5.14 15.50 13.37
CA MET A 426 -4.57 15.65 14.71
C MET A 426 -3.61 16.85 14.79
N LEU A 427 -2.73 17.02 13.80
CA LEU A 427 -1.79 18.14 13.77
C LEU A 427 -2.48 19.50 13.59
N GLN A 428 -3.63 19.57 12.93
CA GLN A 428 -4.43 20.80 12.87
C GLN A 428 -4.99 21.23 14.23
N ASN A 429 -5.09 20.28 15.17
CA ASN A 429 -5.65 20.50 16.51
C ASN A 429 -4.60 20.42 17.63
N ILE A 430 -3.31 20.40 17.28
CA ILE A 430 -2.22 20.33 18.26
C ILE A 430 -2.05 21.68 18.97
N THR A 431 -1.83 21.63 20.26
CA THR A 431 -1.36 22.76 21.05
C THR A 431 0.04 22.45 21.58
N VAL A 432 1.02 23.29 21.27
CA VAL A 432 2.39 23.16 21.78
C VAL A 432 2.56 23.98 23.04
N LYS A 433 3.33 23.47 24.00
CA LYS A 433 3.71 24.17 25.21
C LYS A 433 4.90 25.09 24.90
N THR A 434 4.80 26.36 25.25
CA THR A 434 5.80 27.40 24.88
C THR A 434 6.85 27.65 25.95
N ASP A 435 6.64 27.19 27.19
CA ASP A 435 7.46 27.46 28.37
C ASP A 435 8.19 26.21 28.90
N ILE A 436 8.45 25.24 28.04
CA ILE A 436 9.07 23.96 28.43
C ILE A 436 10.43 24.18 29.09
N LEU A 437 11.26 25.04 28.52
CA LEU A 437 12.64 25.27 28.96
C LEU A 437 12.74 26.20 30.19
N ASP A 438 11.62 26.66 30.74
CA ASP A 438 11.60 27.36 32.03
C ASP A 438 11.82 26.42 33.21
N ASP A 439 11.52 25.11 33.01
CA ASP A 439 11.77 24.08 34.03
C ASP A 439 13.29 23.94 34.27
N ALA A 440 13.69 24.05 35.54
CA ALA A 440 15.08 23.98 35.99
C ALA A 440 15.80 22.67 35.56
N LYS A 441 15.06 21.57 35.37
CA LYS A 441 15.65 20.31 34.88
C LYS A 441 16.30 20.41 33.52
N TYR A 442 15.97 21.45 32.72
CA TYR A 442 16.52 21.67 31.39
C TYR A 442 17.68 22.68 31.38
N ALA A 443 18.15 23.17 32.54
CA ALA A 443 19.23 24.15 32.59
C ALA A 443 20.51 23.70 31.89
N TYR A 444 20.88 22.40 32.03
CA TYR A 444 22.10 21.86 31.42
C TYR A 444 22.01 21.65 29.90
N LEU A 445 20.84 21.80 29.32
CA LEU A 445 20.60 21.77 27.88
C LEU A 445 21.45 22.84 27.14
N PHE A 446 21.73 23.98 27.80
CA PHE A 446 22.50 25.07 27.26
C PHE A 446 24.02 24.95 27.53
N SER A 447 24.51 23.85 28.06
CA SER A 447 25.94 23.68 28.39
C SER A 447 26.83 23.78 27.15
N VAL A 448 26.41 23.27 26.01
CA VAL A 448 27.15 23.37 24.74
C VAL A 448 27.14 24.79 24.21
N GLU A 449 26.05 25.54 24.36
CA GLU A 449 25.95 26.93 23.97
C GLU A 449 26.96 27.78 24.75
N GLU A 450 27.11 27.51 26.04
CA GLU A 450 28.11 28.21 26.88
C GLU A 450 29.55 27.84 26.51
N VAL A 451 29.83 26.55 26.22
CA VAL A 451 31.15 26.12 25.68
C VAL A 451 31.46 26.86 24.37
N ASN A 452 30.49 26.94 23.48
CA ASN A 452 30.64 27.61 22.19
C ASN A 452 30.89 29.13 22.39
N ARG A 453 30.12 29.76 23.28
CA ARG A 453 30.29 31.19 23.61
C ARG A 453 31.70 31.49 24.12
N LEU A 454 32.22 30.67 25.06
CA LEU A 454 33.57 30.80 25.58
C LEU A 454 34.61 30.58 24.48
N THR A 455 34.37 29.62 23.60
CA THR A 455 35.28 29.35 22.48
C THR A 455 35.32 30.51 21.49
N LEU A 456 34.18 31.11 21.16
CA LEU A 456 34.10 32.29 20.30
C LEU A 456 34.77 33.53 20.93
N SER A 457 34.84 33.59 22.28
CA SER A 457 35.56 34.63 23.00
C SER A 457 37.08 34.40 23.10
N GLY A 458 37.61 33.30 22.51
CA GLY A 458 39.04 33.00 22.43
C GLY A 458 39.53 31.90 23.37
N THR A 459 38.67 31.31 24.20
CA THR A 459 39.04 30.16 25.04
C THR A 459 39.16 28.90 24.20
N PRO A 460 40.27 28.13 24.28
CA PRO A 460 40.35 26.83 23.56
C PRO A 460 39.19 25.92 23.95
N PHE A 461 38.58 25.24 22.96
CA PHE A 461 37.37 24.43 23.15
C PHE A 461 37.46 23.43 24.33
N ARG A 462 38.63 22.75 24.49
CA ARG A 462 38.82 21.78 25.58
C ARG A 462 38.88 22.43 26.96
N ASP A 463 39.38 23.67 27.05
CA ASP A 463 39.44 24.43 28.29
C ASP A 463 38.06 25.00 28.63
N ALA A 464 37.34 25.52 27.64
CA ALA A 464 35.94 25.93 27.77
C ALA A 464 35.06 24.79 28.26
N TYR A 465 35.19 23.57 27.65
CA TYR A 465 34.49 22.39 28.08
C TYR A 465 34.73 22.01 29.55
N LYS A 466 36.02 22.04 29.98
CA LYS A 466 36.38 21.77 31.38
C LYS A 466 35.83 22.85 32.33
N GLN A 467 35.89 24.10 31.92
CA GLN A 467 35.40 25.24 32.73
C GLN A 467 33.89 25.11 32.98
N VAL A 468 33.11 24.81 31.92
CA VAL A 468 31.66 24.60 32.02
C VAL A 468 31.35 23.35 32.85
N GLY A 469 32.10 22.26 32.65
CA GLY A 469 31.92 21.02 33.43
C GLY A 469 32.14 21.25 34.93
N LEU A 470 33.19 21.97 35.32
CA LEU A 470 33.46 22.29 36.71
C LEU A 470 32.38 23.22 37.31
N ALA A 471 31.86 24.17 36.55
CA ALA A 471 30.75 25.03 36.99
C ALA A 471 29.46 24.22 37.24
N ILE A 472 29.18 23.21 36.39
CA ILE A 472 28.07 22.29 36.58
C ILE A 472 28.26 21.46 37.87
N GLU A 473 29.44 20.89 38.08
CA GLU A 473 29.75 20.09 39.28
C GLU A 473 29.69 20.92 40.56
N ALA A 474 30.08 22.19 40.52
CA ALA A 474 29.99 23.14 41.65
C ALA A 474 28.56 23.65 41.93
N GLY A 475 27.63 23.43 41.01
CA GLY A 475 26.26 23.99 41.09
C GLY A 475 26.17 25.47 40.74
N ASP A 476 27.21 26.05 40.17
CA ASP A 476 27.31 27.48 39.82
C ASP A 476 26.95 27.75 38.36
N PHE A 477 26.48 26.74 37.61
CA PHE A 477 26.14 26.87 36.21
C PHE A 477 24.80 27.61 36.04
N ASN A 478 24.88 28.82 35.54
CA ASN A 478 23.71 29.66 35.21
C ASN A 478 23.83 30.14 33.75
N PRO A 479 23.35 29.36 32.77
CA PRO A 479 23.56 29.67 31.37
C PRO A 479 22.68 30.81 30.87
N ASP A 480 23.18 31.53 29.86
CA ASP A 480 22.34 32.28 28.96
C ASP A 480 21.52 31.30 28.11
N LYS A 481 20.20 31.44 28.13
CA LYS A 481 19.28 30.58 27.36
C LYS A 481 19.09 31.07 25.92
N THR A 482 19.88 32.02 25.46
CA THR A 482 19.84 32.49 24.06
C THR A 482 20.47 31.46 23.13
N VAL A 483 19.73 31.07 22.12
CA VAL A 483 20.20 30.19 21.06
C VAL A 483 20.40 31.03 19.79
N ASN A 484 21.59 30.99 19.22
CA ASN A 484 21.93 31.74 18.01
C ASN A 484 22.52 30.78 16.95
N HIS A 485 21.69 29.90 16.40
CA HIS A 485 22.07 29.04 15.32
C HIS A 485 21.66 29.65 13.98
N THR A 486 22.61 29.86 13.06
CA THR A 486 22.37 30.55 11.79
C THR A 486 22.70 29.74 10.55
N HIS A 487 23.34 28.57 10.72
CA HIS A 487 23.64 27.68 9.59
C HIS A 487 22.38 27.00 9.08
N GLU A 488 22.42 26.50 7.85
CA GLU A 488 21.32 25.88 7.15
C GLU A 488 20.78 24.66 7.92
N GLY A 489 19.47 24.57 8.04
CA GLY A 489 18.76 23.49 8.74
C GLY A 489 18.83 23.60 10.26
N SER A 490 19.26 24.74 10.84
CA SER A 490 19.29 24.96 12.28
C SER A 490 18.11 25.81 12.79
N ILE A 491 17.98 25.97 14.11
CA ILE A 491 16.86 26.71 14.76
C ILE A 491 16.61 28.07 14.14
N GLY A 492 17.66 28.87 13.86
CA GLY A 492 17.55 30.21 13.27
C GLY A 492 17.45 30.21 11.73
N ASN A 493 17.54 29.06 11.08
CA ASN A 493 17.51 28.92 9.61
C ASN A 493 17.00 27.52 9.20
N LEU A 494 15.70 27.32 9.35
CA LEU A 494 15.07 25.98 9.22
C LEU A 494 15.18 25.36 7.82
N GLY A 495 15.35 26.17 6.77
CA GLY A 495 15.39 25.67 5.38
C GLY A 495 14.03 25.24 4.83
N ASN A 496 12.92 25.65 5.42
CA ASN A 496 11.57 25.26 5.03
C ASN A 496 11.23 25.64 3.58
N GLU A 497 11.72 26.78 3.08
CA GLU A 497 11.53 27.18 1.67
C GLU A 497 12.22 26.22 0.71
N GLN A 498 13.43 25.76 1.05
CA GLN A 498 14.20 24.83 0.24
C GLN A 498 13.53 23.44 0.24
N ILE A 499 13.06 22.99 1.40
CA ILE A 499 12.31 21.73 1.55
C ILE A 499 11.02 21.79 0.73
N ALA A 500 10.24 22.88 0.82
CA ALA A 500 9.01 23.06 0.06
C ALA A 500 9.28 23.11 -1.45
N ALA A 501 10.33 23.83 -1.90
CA ALA A 501 10.68 23.88 -3.32
C ALA A 501 11.11 22.53 -3.89
N ALA A 502 11.86 21.72 -3.11
CA ALA A 502 12.23 20.37 -3.48
C ALA A 502 11.00 19.47 -3.61
N PHE A 503 10.07 19.56 -2.66
CA PHE A 503 8.81 18.84 -2.68
C PHE A 503 7.94 19.22 -3.89
N ASP A 504 7.77 20.50 -4.19
CA ASP A 504 6.99 20.99 -5.34
C ASP A 504 7.56 20.48 -6.67
N LYS A 505 8.87 20.49 -6.80
CA LYS A 505 9.56 19.92 -7.95
C LYS A 505 9.29 18.42 -8.09
N LEU A 506 9.26 17.69 -6.99
CA LEU A 506 8.98 16.26 -6.99
C LEU A 506 7.53 15.98 -7.42
N ILE A 507 6.55 16.69 -6.83
CA ILE A 507 5.12 16.57 -7.20
C ILE A 507 4.91 16.79 -8.70
N SER A 508 5.59 17.78 -9.29
CA SER A 508 5.44 18.10 -10.73
C SER A 508 5.83 16.95 -11.66
N ASN A 509 6.55 15.92 -11.18
CA ASN A 509 6.97 14.77 -11.98
C ASN A 509 5.90 13.68 -12.13
N PHE A 510 4.76 13.76 -11.42
CA PHE A 510 3.70 12.75 -11.50
C PHE A 510 2.79 12.90 -12.72
N ASP A 511 2.64 14.12 -13.27
CA ASP A 511 1.79 14.45 -14.43
C ASP A 511 0.37 13.84 -14.38
N PHE A 512 -0.28 13.96 -13.23
CA PHE A 512 -1.66 13.46 -13.03
C PHE A 512 -2.66 14.07 -14.02
N GLY A 513 -2.47 15.33 -14.42
CA GLY A 513 -3.32 16.02 -15.37
C GLY A 513 -3.38 15.36 -16.76
N LYS A 514 -2.32 14.68 -17.19
CA LYS A 514 -2.33 13.87 -18.42
C LYS A 514 -3.28 12.70 -18.31
N VAL A 515 -3.25 12.01 -17.18
CA VAL A 515 -4.09 10.85 -16.89
C VAL A 515 -5.56 11.28 -16.85
N GLU A 516 -5.87 12.35 -16.12
CA GLU A 516 -7.23 12.88 -15.99
C GLU A 516 -7.83 13.25 -17.35
N ARG A 517 -7.08 13.97 -18.20
CA ARG A 517 -7.53 14.29 -19.56
C ARG A 517 -7.79 13.05 -20.40
N ALA A 518 -6.94 12.03 -20.31
CA ALA A 518 -7.11 10.79 -21.07
C ALA A 518 -8.37 10.04 -20.62
N ILE A 519 -8.59 9.86 -19.32
CA ILE A 519 -9.76 9.19 -18.76
C ILE A 519 -11.05 9.97 -19.09
N LYS A 520 -11.03 11.29 -18.93
CA LYS A 520 -12.15 12.15 -19.31
C LYS A 520 -12.55 11.96 -20.78
N GLY A 521 -11.57 11.92 -21.71
CA GLY A 521 -11.82 11.69 -23.12
C GLY A 521 -12.30 10.28 -23.48
N LEU A 522 -12.21 9.31 -22.57
CA LEU A 522 -12.80 7.98 -22.74
C LEU A 522 -14.28 7.94 -22.33
N VAL A 523 -14.65 8.64 -21.24
CA VAL A 523 -15.97 8.54 -20.64
C VAL A 523 -16.96 9.62 -21.13
N GLU A 524 -16.47 10.73 -21.64
CA GLU A 524 -17.27 11.74 -22.38
C GLU A 524 -17.49 11.32 -23.84
#